data_8e15d3b8ce53a1cb39ea93b87c5725b1
#
_entry.id   8e15d3b8ce53a1cb39ea93b87c5725b1
#
_cell.length_a   1.000
_cell.length_b   1.000
_cell.length_c   1.000
_cell.angle_alpha   90.00
_cell.angle_beta   90.00
_cell.angle_gamma   90.00
#
_symmetry.space_group_name_H-M   'P 1'
#
loop_
_entity.id
_entity.type
_entity.pdbx_description
1 polymer ?
#
loop_
_entity_poly.entity_id
_entity_poly.type
_entity_poly.pdbx_seq_one_letter_code
_entity_poly.pdbx_strand_id
1 'polypeptide(L)'
;MKLRLVLKAFNHCKSSKSRFGGKEEDYHAIHAWFDESKTHVPDIRHRMLRHHSQGIEECEKTFGIYLQNSDGKKVPVKSIAEQHILEDLGFIPTLQDWISNIYIKSWMNHGQGKRGARNKKLNLA
;
A
#
# COMPACT_ATOMS: atom_id res chain seq x y z
N MET A 1 -13.07 -8.17 11.96
CA MET A 1 -12.06 -7.42 11.19
C MET A 1 -11.09 -8.28 10.41
N LYS A 2 -10.48 -9.28 11.05
CA LYS A 2 -9.59 -10.19 10.32
C LYS A 2 -10.30 -10.91 9.17
N LEU A 3 -11.52 -11.36 9.41
CA LEU A 3 -12.27 -12.05 8.37
C LEU A 3 -12.55 -11.15 7.18
N ARG A 4 -12.95 -9.89 7.44
CA ARG A 4 -13.22 -8.94 6.35
C ARG A 4 -11.97 -8.68 5.53
N LEU A 5 -10.81 -8.54 6.18
CA LEU A 5 -9.55 -8.32 5.49
C LEU A 5 -9.19 -9.51 4.60
N VAL A 6 -9.35 -10.72 5.12
CA VAL A 6 -9.08 -11.94 4.35
C VAL A 6 -10.01 -12.04 3.14
N LEU A 7 -11.31 -11.78 3.32
CA LEU A 7 -12.28 -11.85 2.23
C LEU A 7 -11.97 -10.83 1.14
N LYS A 8 -11.55 -9.62 1.52
CA LYS A 8 -11.22 -8.58 0.56
C LYS A 8 -10.00 -8.95 -0.26
N ALA A 9 -8.95 -9.40 0.39
CA ALA A 9 -7.75 -9.86 -0.31
C ALA A 9 -8.09 -11.01 -1.25
N PHE A 10 -8.95 -11.90 -0.83
CA PHE A 10 -9.35 -13.04 -1.63
C PHE A 10 -10.09 -12.61 -2.91
N ASN A 11 -10.94 -11.59 -2.82
CA ASN A 11 -11.63 -11.06 -3.99
C ASN A 11 -10.66 -10.46 -5.01
N HIS A 12 -9.64 -9.75 -4.55
CA HIS A 12 -8.58 -9.25 -5.43
C HIS A 12 -7.81 -10.40 -6.09
N CYS A 13 -7.57 -11.47 -5.34
CA CYS A 13 -6.89 -12.65 -5.86
C CYS A 13 -7.70 -13.36 -6.95
N LYS A 14 -9.00 -13.45 -6.79
CA LYS A 14 -9.89 -14.01 -7.82
C LYS A 14 -9.80 -13.21 -9.10
N SER A 15 -9.81 -11.90 -8.99
CA SER A 15 -9.70 -11.01 -10.12
C SER A 15 -8.35 -11.16 -10.81
N SER A 16 -7.26 -11.28 -10.04
CA SER A 16 -5.94 -11.50 -10.59
C SER A 16 -5.85 -12.81 -11.37
N LYS A 17 -6.40 -13.88 -10.81
CA LYS A 17 -6.44 -15.17 -11.49
C LYS A 17 -7.20 -15.07 -12.80
N SER A 18 -8.32 -14.37 -12.81
CA SER A 18 -9.11 -14.16 -14.00
C SER A 18 -8.34 -13.41 -15.09
N ARG A 19 -7.54 -12.42 -14.69
CA ARG A 19 -6.78 -11.59 -15.63
C ARG A 19 -5.49 -12.22 -16.10
N PHE A 20 -4.77 -12.88 -15.20
CA PHE A 20 -3.40 -13.31 -15.47
C PHE A 20 -3.20 -14.82 -15.49
N GLY A 21 -4.20 -15.58 -15.07
CA GLY A 21 -4.08 -17.04 -14.97
C GLY A 21 -3.46 -17.45 -13.65
N GLY A 22 -2.96 -18.67 -13.60
CA GLY A 22 -2.39 -19.22 -12.38
C GLY A 22 -3.43 -19.56 -11.34
N LYS A 23 -3.03 -19.46 -10.08
CA LYS A 23 -3.89 -19.72 -8.93
C LYS A 23 -4.08 -18.46 -8.11
N GLU A 24 -5.17 -18.40 -7.38
CA GLU A 24 -5.46 -17.26 -6.51
C GLU A 24 -4.33 -17.02 -5.51
N GLU A 25 -3.77 -18.09 -4.94
CA GLU A 25 -2.70 -18.01 -3.96
C GLU A 25 -1.45 -17.31 -4.50
N ASP A 26 -1.24 -17.36 -5.81
CA ASP A 26 -0.07 -16.74 -6.42
C ASP A 26 -0.01 -15.23 -6.16
N TYR A 27 -1.17 -14.61 -5.96
CA TYR A 27 -1.27 -13.15 -5.86
C TYR A 27 -1.56 -12.66 -4.45
N HIS A 28 -1.76 -13.58 -3.51
CA HIS A 28 -2.19 -13.23 -2.15
C HIS A 28 -1.21 -12.30 -1.42
N ALA A 29 0.08 -12.59 -1.52
CA ALA A 29 1.09 -11.80 -0.80
C ALA A 29 1.04 -10.33 -1.21
N ILE A 30 0.87 -10.05 -2.50
CA ILE A 30 0.83 -8.69 -3.01
C ILE A 30 -0.43 -7.97 -2.53
N HIS A 31 -1.58 -8.61 -2.67
CA HIS A 31 -2.83 -7.99 -2.26
C HIS A 31 -2.89 -7.77 -0.75
N ALA A 32 -2.39 -8.71 0.04
CA ALA A 32 -2.32 -8.56 1.48
C ALA A 32 -1.39 -7.41 1.89
N TRP A 33 -0.30 -7.21 1.15
CA TRP A 33 0.65 -6.15 1.43
C TRP A 33 0.01 -4.77 1.35
N PHE A 34 -0.88 -4.53 0.38
CA PHE A 34 -1.56 -3.24 0.26
C PHE A 34 -2.46 -2.93 1.45
N ASP A 35 -3.01 -3.94 2.09
CA ASP A 35 -3.95 -3.76 3.20
C ASP A 35 -3.32 -4.03 4.57
N GLU A 36 -2.02 -4.33 4.60
CA GLU A 36 -1.31 -4.67 5.83
C GLU A 36 -1.43 -3.61 6.91
N SER A 37 -1.39 -2.33 6.52
CA SER A 37 -1.49 -1.22 7.46
C SER A 37 -2.85 -1.12 8.14
N LYS A 38 -3.83 -1.89 7.70
CA LYS A 38 -5.15 -1.92 8.32
C LYS A 38 -5.09 -2.42 9.77
N THR A 39 -4.03 -3.13 10.13
CA THR A 39 -3.82 -3.55 11.51
C THR A 39 -3.57 -2.36 12.44
N HIS A 40 -3.08 -1.26 11.92
CA HIS A 40 -2.79 -0.04 12.68
C HIS A 40 -3.84 1.05 12.45
N VAL A 41 -4.38 1.13 11.24
CA VAL A 41 -5.42 2.09 10.86
C VAL A 41 -6.58 1.29 10.31
N PRO A 42 -7.56 0.90 11.16
CA PRO A 42 -8.57 -0.09 10.78
C PRO A 42 -9.64 0.39 9.79
N ASP A 43 -9.76 1.69 9.55
CA ASP A 43 -10.71 2.20 8.57
C ASP A 43 -10.03 2.47 7.22
N ILE A 44 -10.79 3.00 6.27
CA ILE A 44 -10.31 3.22 4.91
C ILE A 44 -9.11 4.17 4.79
N ARG A 45 -8.81 4.92 5.86
CA ARG A 45 -7.64 5.82 5.84
C ARG A 45 -6.32 5.06 5.76
N HIS A 46 -6.31 3.75 6.06
CA HIS A 46 -5.10 2.93 5.88
C HIS A 46 -4.63 2.97 4.42
N ARG A 47 -5.54 3.23 3.49
CA ARG A 47 -5.22 3.26 2.06
C ARG A 47 -4.22 4.35 1.69
N MET A 48 -4.18 5.42 2.49
CA MET A 48 -3.22 6.50 2.29
C MET A 48 -1.77 6.02 2.27
N LEU A 49 -1.48 4.95 2.97
CA LEU A 49 -0.10 4.48 3.15
C LEU A 49 0.48 3.80 1.91
N ARG A 50 -0.33 3.08 1.15
CA ARG A 50 0.19 2.32 0.00
C ARG A 50 -0.65 2.40 -1.27
N HIS A 51 -1.90 2.88 -1.19
CA HIS A 51 -2.79 2.94 -2.35
C HIS A 51 -2.55 4.20 -3.18
N HIS A 52 -1.39 4.29 -3.84
CA HIS A 52 -1.01 5.40 -4.70
C HIS A 52 0.18 5.00 -5.57
N SER A 53 0.54 5.87 -6.53
CA SER A 53 1.61 5.58 -7.47
C SER A 53 2.95 5.24 -6.80
N GLN A 54 3.27 5.90 -5.69
CA GLN A 54 4.50 5.57 -4.96
C GLN A 54 4.41 4.19 -4.30
N GLY A 55 3.22 3.82 -3.83
CA GLY A 55 2.99 2.48 -3.27
C GLY A 55 3.22 1.39 -4.31
N ILE A 56 2.90 1.66 -5.57
CA ILE A 56 3.17 0.73 -6.66
C ILE A 56 4.67 0.53 -6.83
N GLU A 57 5.45 1.62 -6.79
CA GLU A 57 6.91 1.52 -6.87
C GLU A 57 7.48 0.72 -5.71
N GLU A 58 6.99 0.96 -4.52
CA GLU A 58 7.43 0.22 -3.33
C GLU A 58 7.05 -1.26 -3.41
N CYS A 59 5.91 -1.55 -4.00
CA CYS A 59 5.47 -2.92 -4.22
C CYS A 59 6.45 -3.65 -5.15
N GLU A 60 6.86 -3.00 -6.23
CA GLU A 60 7.85 -3.59 -7.13
C GLU A 60 9.19 -3.81 -6.44
N LYS A 61 9.60 -2.90 -5.58
CA LYS A 61 10.85 -3.07 -4.81
C LYS A 61 10.74 -4.24 -3.85
N THR A 62 9.57 -4.46 -3.30
CA THR A 62 9.35 -5.51 -2.31
C THR A 62 9.26 -6.90 -2.94
N PHE A 63 8.54 -7.01 -4.05
CA PHE A 63 8.22 -8.31 -4.65
C PHE A 63 8.97 -8.59 -5.96
N GLY A 64 9.66 -7.60 -6.51
CA GLY A 64 10.34 -7.73 -7.80
C GLY A 64 9.49 -7.19 -8.94
N ILE A 65 10.08 -7.18 -10.13
CA ILE A 65 9.41 -6.65 -11.33
C ILE A 65 8.35 -7.62 -11.83
N TYR A 66 8.63 -8.92 -11.74
CA TYR A 66 7.72 -9.95 -12.20
C TYR A 66 7.44 -10.96 -11.11
N LEU A 67 6.22 -11.46 -11.10
CA LEU A 67 5.82 -12.61 -10.30
C LEU A 67 5.58 -13.76 -11.29
N GLN A 68 6.19 -14.91 -11.03
CA GLN A 68 5.92 -16.09 -11.84
C GLN A 68 4.74 -16.84 -11.21
N ASN A 69 3.65 -16.97 -11.95
CA ASN A 69 2.47 -17.63 -11.42
C ASN A 69 2.56 -19.15 -11.59
N SER A 70 1.55 -19.87 -11.12
CA SER A 70 1.53 -21.33 -11.15
C SER A 70 1.50 -21.90 -12.56
N ASP A 71 1.10 -21.10 -13.54
CA ASP A 71 1.14 -21.51 -14.95
C ASP A 71 2.52 -21.28 -15.59
N GLY A 72 3.48 -20.77 -14.82
CA GLY A 72 4.81 -20.45 -15.31
C GLY A 72 4.89 -19.11 -16.04
N LYS A 73 3.82 -18.34 -16.03
CA LYS A 73 3.78 -17.04 -16.69
C LYS A 73 4.37 -15.97 -15.80
N LYS A 74 5.15 -15.07 -16.39
CA LYS A 74 5.65 -13.89 -15.70
C LYS A 74 4.62 -12.77 -15.75
N VAL A 75 4.14 -12.38 -14.59
CA VAL A 75 3.14 -11.33 -14.47
C VAL A 75 3.81 -10.09 -13.87
N PRO A 76 3.71 -8.93 -14.49
CA PRO A 76 4.30 -7.72 -13.90
C PRO A 76 3.66 -7.42 -12.55
N VAL A 77 4.50 -7.27 -11.52
CA VAL A 77 4.02 -6.91 -10.18
C VAL A 77 3.26 -5.59 -10.24
N LYS A 78 3.74 -4.65 -11.07
CA LYS A 78 3.07 -3.37 -11.28
C LYS A 78 1.62 -3.55 -11.69
N SER A 79 1.34 -4.49 -12.58
CA SER A 79 -0.02 -4.74 -13.06
C SER A 79 -0.94 -5.24 -11.95
N ILE A 80 -0.42 -6.08 -11.07
CA ILE A 80 -1.19 -6.58 -9.93
C ILE A 80 -1.45 -5.46 -8.94
N ALA A 81 -0.44 -4.63 -8.69
CA ALA A 81 -0.55 -3.47 -7.80
C ALA A 81 -1.58 -2.46 -8.32
N GLU A 82 -1.51 -2.15 -9.60
CA GLU A 82 -2.47 -1.24 -10.23
C GLU A 82 -3.88 -1.78 -10.13
N GLN A 83 -4.05 -3.07 -10.38
CA GLN A 83 -5.34 -3.72 -10.25
C GLN A 83 -5.93 -3.54 -8.86
N HIS A 84 -5.12 -3.78 -7.82
CA HIS A 84 -5.58 -3.66 -6.44
C HIS A 84 -6.13 -2.26 -6.16
N ILE A 85 -5.37 -1.23 -6.55
CA ILE A 85 -5.75 0.15 -6.30
C ILE A 85 -6.99 0.53 -7.11
N LEU A 86 -7.03 0.14 -8.39
CA LEU A 86 -8.18 0.43 -9.25
C LEU A 86 -9.45 -0.22 -8.73
N GLU A 87 -9.36 -1.43 -8.21
CA GLU A 87 -10.53 -2.11 -7.66
C GLU A 87 -11.03 -1.45 -6.38
N ASP A 88 -10.12 -0.90 -5.58
CA ASP A 88 -10.50 -0.23 -4.34
C ASP A 88 -10.97 1.22 -4.56
N LEU A 89 -10.34 1.97 -5.46
CA LEU A 89 -10.52 3.42 -5.57
C LEU A 89 -11.10 3.88 -6.90
N GLY A 90 -11.02 3.07 -7.94
CA GLY A 90 -11.49 3.46 -9.26
C GLY A 90 -10.48 4.28 -10.08
N PHE A 91 -9.38 4.70 -9.47
CA PHE A 91 -8.28 5.40 -10.14
C PHE A 91 -7.02 5.24 -9.29
N ILE A 92 -5.87 5.61 -9.84
CA ILE A 92 -4.60 5.51 -9.11
C ILE A 92 -4.18 6.90 -8.67
N PRO A 93 -4.37 7.25 -7.37
CA PRO A 93 -3.94 8.55 -6.89
C PRO A 93 -2.43 8.63 -6.77
N THR A 94 -1.91 9.84 -6.65
CA THR A 94 -0.54 10.06 -6.26
C THR A 94 -0.48 10.18 -4.73
N LEU A 95 0.71 10.07 -4.16
CA LEU A 95 0.87 10.32 -2.73
C LEU A 95 0.44 11.75 -2.39
N GLN A 96 0.72 12.70 -3.29
CA GLN A 96 0.33 14.10 -3.09
C GLN A 96 -1.19 14.26 -3.00
N ASP A 97 -1.95 13.48 -3.75
CA ASP A 97 -3.41 13.51 -3.65
C ASP A 97 -3.89 13.23 -2.24
N TRP A 98 -3.24 12.29 -1.55
CA TRP A 98 -3.56 11.99 -0.16
C TRP A 98 -3.07 13.07 0.79
N ILE A 99 -1.81 13.49 0.62
CA ILE A 99 -1.15 14.43 1.52
C ILE A 99 -1.80 15.79 1.50
N SER A 100 -2.34 16.23 0.36
CA SER A 100 -2.96 17.55 0.24
C SER A 100 -4.12 17.77 1.22
N ASN A 101 -4.65 16.69 1.79
CA ASN A 101 -5.74 16.76 2.76
C ASN A 101 -5.26 16.67 4.20
N ILE A 102 -3.97 16.70 4.43
CA ILE A 102 -3.38 16.60 5.76
C ILE A 102 -2.88 17.97 6.19
N TYR A 103 -3.39 18.45 7.33
CA TYR A 103 -2.92 19.72 7.88
C TYR A 103 -1.56 19.53 8.54
N ILE A 104 -0.68 20.50 8.33
CA ILE A 104 0.63 20.50 8.99
C ILE A 104 0.43 20.93 10.44
N LYS A 105 0.81 20.07 11.36
CA LYS A 105 0.75 20.34 12.78
C LYS A 105 2.12 20.78 13.27
N SER A 106 2.15 21.57 14.35
CA SER A 106 3.41 22.10 14.86
C SER A 106 4.43 21.03 15.22
N TRP A 107 3.97 19.89 15.76
CA TRP A 107 4.88 18.81 16.14
C TRP A 107 5.59 18.17 14.94
N MET A 108 5.03 18.35 13.73
CA MET A 108 5.65 17.80 12.52
C MET A 108 6.93 18.54 12.14
N ASN A 109 7.13 19.73 12.69
CA ASN A 109 8.30 20.56 12.45
C ASN A 109 9.30 20.56 13.60
N HIS A 110 9.16 19.66 14.53
CA HIS A 110 10.15 19.56 15.62
C HIS A 110 11.51 19.24 15.03
N GLY A 111 12.53 19.87 15.56
CA GLY A 111 13.87 19.72 15.02
C GLY A 111 14.34 20.92 14.22
N GLN A 112 13.49 21.93 14.06
CA GLN A 112 13.84 23.15 13.33
C GLN A 112 13.68 24.38 14.21
N GLY A 113 14.59 25.33 14.10
CA GLY A 113 14.56 26.57 14.86
C GLY A 113 14.46 26.32 16.34
N LYS A 114 13.63 27.10 17.02
CA LYS A 114 13.42 26.95 18.46
C LYS A 114 12.88 25.57 18.80
N ARG A 115 12.04 25.04 17.94
CA ARG A 115 11.49 23.70 18.12
C ARG A 115 12.56 22.65 17.98
N GLY A 116 13.49 22.87 17.07
CA GLY A 116 14.59 21.95 16.88
C GLY A 116 15.42 21.83 18.13
N ALA A 117 15.76 22.98 18.74
CA ALA A 117 16.52 23.00 19.96
C ALA A 117 15.78 22.27 21.08
N ARG A 118 14.50 22.54 21.21
CA ARG A 118 13.67 21.89 22.22
C ARG A 118 13.62 20.39 22.00
N ASN A 119 13.44 19.99 20.76
CA ASN A 119 13.35 18.58 20.42
C ASN A 119 14.63 17.83 20.73
N LYS A 120 15.76 18.42 20.39
CA LYS A 120 17.06 17.84 20.72
C LYS A 120 17.21 17.66 22.23
N LYS A 121 16.76 18.66 22.96
CA LYS A 121 16.85 18.62 24.41
C LYS A 121 16.03 17.50 25.01
N LEU A 122 14.84 17.29 24.45
CA LEU A 122 13.95 16.27 24.96
C LEU A 122 14.36 14.86 24.54
N ASN A 123 14.72 14.72 23.28
CA ASN A 123 15.06 13.41 22.75
C ASN A 123 16.43 12.97 23.11
N LEU A 124 17.32 13.92 23.15
CA LEU A 124 18.70 13.57 23.37
C LEU A 124 19.14 12.49 22.42
N ALA A 125 18.34 12.31 21.48
CA ALA A 125 18.53 11.19 20.59
C ALA A 125 18.35 11.68 19.22
#